data_34e4a1332861b2082b2b80d3546c2d40
#
_entry.id   34e4a1332861b2082b2b80d3546c2d40
#
_cell.length_a   1.000
_cell.length_b   1.000
_cell.length_c   1.000
_cell.angle_alpha   90.00
_cell.angle_beta   90.00
_cell.angle_gamma   90.00
#
_symmetry.space_group_name_H-M   'P 1'
#
loop_
_entity.id
_entity.type
_entity.pdbx_description
1 polymer ?
#
loop_
_entity_poly.entity_id
_entity_poly.type
_entity_poly.pdbx_seq_one_letter_code
_entity_poly.pdbx_strand_id
1 'polypeptide(L)'
;GETTPVTDGTGEPSAEGKTVKVGMVCIGDENDQGYTYNFMKAVEEATAQLAEQGITVEWSYKKNILEDSGCEDANIELAEDGCDIIINNSYGFEPFMLKVAPDYPEIEFISCTNQASAVDDLDNTHNAFANIYEGRYLAGVAGGMKLQQMIDEGTITAEEAVIGYVAAFPFAEVVSGYTAFYQGAKSVCPSVTMKVKYVNSWSDAPQEAAAASALADEGCVLISQHSDNTTPATSAQDAGVFHCGYNNDMTGVAPEASLISCRVDWTPYFVYAISAVANGESFDQDWTAGYADGSVKLTELNTAIAAPGTEEALEKAEADLAGGLHVFAGPLSGHPAQNPDGEVWSIGEGEFFPESDLSQEGGLSAPQFCYVIDGLSLIHI
;
A
#
# COMPACT_ATOMS: atom_id res chain seq x y z
N GLY A 1 50.32 42.80 42.26
CA GLY A 1 49.84 41.71 41.45
C GLY A 1 48.33 41.59 41.58
N GLU A 2 47.58 42.09 40.59
CA GLU A 2 46.14 41.90 40.49
C GLU A 2 45.86 40.70 39.66
N THR A 3 45.14 39.74 40.23
CA THR A 3 44.60 38.57 39.54
C THR A 3 43.15 38.89 39.08
N THR A 4 42.95 38.99 37.79
CA THR A 4 41.64 39.00 37.14
C THR A 4 41.05 37.59 37.14
N PRO A 5 39.75 37.39 37.44
CA PRO A 5 39.11 36.10 37.31
C PRO A 5 38.75 35.81 35.86
N VAL A 6 39.17 34.65 35.38
CA VAL A 6 38.73 34.07 34.12
C VAL A 6 37.31 33.57 34.33
N THR A 7 36.34 34.17 33.63
CA THR A 7 34.98 33.62 33.53
C THR A 7 35.00 32.49 32.54
N ASP A 8 34.82 31.31 33.07
CA ASP A 8 34.59 30.07 32.30
C ASP A 8 33.18 30.16 31.67
N GLY A 9 33.16 30.46 30.39
CA GLY A 9 31.92 30.51 29.60
C GLY A 9 31.65 29.12 29.06
N THR A 10 31.11 28.22 29.86
CA THR A 10 30.46 27.00 29.36
C THR A 10 29.07 27.41 28.84
N GLY A 11 29.04 27.95 27.63
CA GLY A 11 27.83 28.00 26.82
C GLY A 11 27.53 26.57 26.36
N GLU A 12 26.57 25.91 26.99
CA GLU A 12 25.90 24.77 26.40
C GLU A 12 25.33 25.26 25.06
N PRO A 13 25.51 24.54 23.94
CA PRO A 13 24.79 24.86 22.74
C PRO A 13 23.30 24.64 23.07
N SER A 14 22.52 25.72 23.06
CA SER A 14 21.07 25.58 22.99
C SER A 14 20.78 24.75 21.74
N ALA A 15 20.24 23.55 21.92
CA ALA A 15 19.67 22.81 20.86
C ALA A 15 18.44 23.61 20.37
N GLU A 16 18.65 24.54 19.41
CA GLU A 16 17.57 25.10 18.63
C GLU A 16 16.95 23.90 17.90
N GLY A 17 15.70 23.55 18.27
CA GLY A 17 14.97 22.47 17.66
C GLY A 17 14.86 22.73 16.16
N LYS A 18 15.14 21.71 15.35
CA LYS A 18 15.00 21.78 13.90
C LYS A 18 13.52 21.78 13.55
N THR A 19 13.09 22.62 12.63
CA THR A 19 11.71 22.63 12.11
C THR A 19 11.72 22.28 10.65
N VAL A 20 10.84 21.36 10.24
CA VAL A 20 10.61 20.95 8.84
C VAL A 20 9.15 21.19 8.51
N LYS A 21 8.89 21.87 7.40
CA LYS A 21 7.55 22.09 6.88
C LYS A 21 7.24 21.05 5.80
N VAL A 22 6.20 20.25 6.02
CA VAL A 22 5.81 19.17 5.12
C VAL A 22 4.43 19.45 4.54
N GLY A 23 4.36 19.56 3.22
CA GLY A 23 3.11 19.62 2.47
C GLY A 23 2.68 18.22 2.02
N MET A 24 1.38 17.98 1.96
CA MET A 24 0.84 16.75 1.40
C MET A 24 -0.33 17.04 0.47
N VAL A 25 -0.22 16.56 -0.77
CA VAL A 25 -1.31 16.54 -1.75
C VAL A 25 -2.00 15.17 -1.67
N CYS A 26 -3.28 15.16 -1.32
CA CYS A 26 -4.04 13.96 -1.02
C CYS A 26 -5.20 13.77 -2.00
N ILE A 27 -5.34 12.54 -2.53
CA ILE A 27 -6.46 12.14 -3.39
C ILE A 27 -7.80 12.12 -2.62
N GLY A 28 -7.76 11.82 -1.33
CA GLY A 28 -8.90 11.81 -0.42
C GLY A 28 -8.63 12.60 0.85
N ASP A 29 -9.27 12.18 1.91
CA ASP A 29 -9.05 12.68 3.27
C ASP A 29 -9.11 11.51 4.28
N GLU A 30 -8.99 11.80 5.56
CA GLU A 30 -9.03 10.81 6.64
C GLU A 30 -10.34 10.02 6.75
N ASN A 31 -11.41 10.49 6.10
CA ASN A 31 -12.72 9.83 6.14
C ASN A 31 -12.84 8.71 5.10
N ASP A 32 -11.87 8.58 4.18
CA ASP A 32 -11.84 7.48 3.22
C ASP A 32 -11.68 6.12 3.93
N GLN A 33 -11.13 6.13 5.15
CA GLN A 33 -10.79 4.92 5.92
C GLN A 33 -9.97 3.92 5.10
N GLY A 34 -9.16 4.46 4.17
CA GLY A 34 -8.39 3.73 3.19
C GLY A 34 -6.97 4.27 3.07
N TYR A 35 -6.58 4.63 1.83
CA TYR A 35 -5.20 5.02 1.52
C TYR A 35 -4.78 6.32 2.20
N THR A 36 -5.57 7.40 2.06
CA THR A 36 -5.26 8.69 2.71
C THR A 36 -5.34 8.60 4.23
N TYR A 37 -6.28 7.81 4.77
CA TYR A 37 -6.36 7.55 6.21
C TYR A 37 -5.04 7.03 6.79
N ASN A 38 -4.35 6.11 6.09
CA ASN A 38 -3.06 5.59 6.56
C ASN A 38 -1.94 6.65 6.53
N PHE A 39 -1.95 7.58 5.57
CA PHE A 39 -1.03 8.72 5.59
C PHE A 39 -1.27 9.59 6.82
N MET A 40 -2.54 9.94 7.12
CA MET A 40 -2.88 10.76 8.28
C MET A 40 -2.51 10.07 9.60
N LYS A 41 -2.70 8.76 9.69
CA LYS A 41 -2.27 7.98 10.86
C LYS A 41 -0.75 8.02 11.04
N ALA A 42 0.00 7.86 9.96
CA ALA A 42 1.46 7.94 9.98
C ALA A 42 1.96 9.36 10.33
N VAL A 43 1.25 10.41 9.96
CA VAL A 43 1.56 11.80 10.36
C VAL A 43 1.61 11.91 11.89
N GLU A 44 0.62 11.38 12.60
CA GLU A 44 0.58 11.45 14.07
C GLU A 44 1.75 10.68 14.68
N GLU A 45 1.98 9.44 14.24
CA GLU A 45 3.03 8.57 14.76
C GLU A 45 4.43 9.11 14.44
N ALA A 46 4.68 9.57 13.21
CA ALA A 46 5.97 10.13 12.79
C ALA A 46 6.27 11.44 13.51
N THR A 47 5.26 12.33 13.68
CA THR A 47 5.44 13.58 14.42
C THR A 47 5.89 13.34 15.84
N ALA A 48 5.31 12.33 16.52
CA ALA A 48 5.72 11.98 17.88
C ALA A 48 7.17 11.45 17.92
N GLN A 49 7.54 10.56 17.01
CA GLN A 49 8.90 10.01 16.95
C GLN A 49 9.96 11.07 16.59
N LEU A 50 9.62 11.99 15.67
CA LEU A 50 10.51 13.09 15.27
C LEU A 50 10.70 14.12 16.40
N ALA A 51 9.66 14.37 17.17
CA ALA A 51 9.75 15.24 18.36
C ALA A 51 10.74 14.68 19.41
N GLU A 52 10.80 13.35 19.58
CA GLU A 52 11.79 12.71 20.45
C GLU A 52 13.24 12.92 19.95
N GLN A 53 13.41 13.15 18.64
CA GLN A 53 14.69 13.48 18.01
C GLN A 53 15.00 15.00 18.01
N GLY A 54 14.13 15.83 18.60
CA GLY A 54 14.27 17.29 18.60
C GLY A 54 13.86 17.95 17.29
N ILE A 55 13.09 17.27 16.45
CA ILE A 55 12.57 17.77 15.18
C ILE A 55 11.10 18.13 15.34
N THR A 56 10.76 19.38 15.04
CA THR A 56 9.37 19.85 14.95
C THR A 56 8.90 19.77 13.50
N VAL A 57 7.73 19.19 13.27
CA VAL A 57 7.15 19.09 11.93
C VAL A 57 5.89 19.95 11.84
N GLU A 58 5.84 20.83 10.85
CA GLU A 58 4.67 21.64 10.52
C GLU A 58 4.02 21.05 9.26
N TRP A 59 2.80 20.52 9.39
CA TRP A 59 2.08 19.87 8.31
C TRP A 59 1.07 20.81 7.63
N SER A 60 1.04 20.77 6.30
CA SER A 60 0.05 21.45 5.47
C SER A 60 -0.58 20.47 4.47
N TYR A 61 -1.88 20.57 4.23
CA TYR A 61 -2.60 19.59 3.42
C TYR A 61 -3.41 20.25 2.30
N LYS A 62 -3.39 19.62 1.13
CA LYS A 62 -4.34 19.85 0.04
C LYS A 62 -5.10 18.53 -0.16
N LYS A 63 -6.33 18.46 0.37
CA LYS A 63 -7.15 17.23 0.40
C LYS A 63 -8.17 17.21 -0.72
N ASN A 64 -8.59 15.99 -1.11
CA ASN A 64 -9.59 15.75 -2.16
C ASN A 64 -9.19 16.38 -3.50
N ILE A 65 -7.89 16.31 -3.83
CA ILE A 65 -7.34 16.76 -5.10
C ILE A 65 -7.54 15.65 -6.13
N LEU A 66 -7.95 16.02 -7.34
CA LEU A 66 -8.07 15.06 -8.43
C LEU A 66 -6.73 14.85 -9.16
N GLU A 67 -6.61 13.74 -9.89
CA GLU A 67 -5.44 13.42 -10.72
C GLU A 67 -5.49 14.22 -12.04
N ASP A 68 -5.51 15.55 -11.93
CA ASP A 68 -5.57 16.51 -13.02
C ASP A 68 -4.68 17.75 -12.75
N SER A 69 -4.88 18.84 -13.49
CA SER A 69 -4.12 20.08 -13.28
C SER A 69 -4.28 20.71 -11.89
N GLY A 70 -5.32 20.35 -11.13
CA GLY A 70 -5.48 20.79 -9.76
C GLY A 70 -4.37 20.25 -8.84
N CYS A 71 -3.76 19.12 -9.19
CA CYS A 71 -2.58 18.60 -8.49
C CYS A 71 -1.34 19.48 -8.72
N GLU A 72 -1.15 20.01 -9.95
CA GLU A 72 -0.06 20.96 -10.27
C GLU A 72 -0.21 22.24 -9.43
N ASP A 73 -1.42 22.82 -9.40
CA ASP A 73 -1.73 24.01 -8.59
C ASP A 73 -1.49 23.74 -7.09
N ALA A 74 -1.89 22.59 -6.58
CA ALA A 74 -1.70 22.22 -5.18
C ALA A 74 -0.21 22.11 -4.79
N ASN A 75 0.63 21.53 -5.66
CA ASN A 75 2.08 21.48 -5.44
C ASN A 75 2.70 22.88 -5.44
N ILE A 76 2.31 23.75 -6.37
CA ILE A 76 2.78 25.16 -6.45
C ILE A 76 2.41 25.92 -5.17
N GLU A 77 1.14 25.82 -4.72
CA GLU A 77 0.69 26.50 -3.50
C GLU A 77 1.47 26.05 -2.26
N LEU A 78 1.74 24.75 -2.11
CA LEU A 78 2.54 24.24 -0.98
C LEU A 78 4.00 24.69 -1.08
N ALA A 79 4.56 24.75 -2.27
CA ALA A 79 5.91 25.27 -2.47
C ALA A 79 6.01 26.78 -2.13
N GLU A 80 5.04 27.59 -2.56
CA GLU A 80 4.97 29.02 -2.23
C GLU A 80 4.69 29.28 -0.73
N ASP A 81 4.01 28.35 -0.04
CA ASP A 81 3.83 28.37 1.41
C ASP A 81 5.11 28.02 2.18
N GLY A 82 6.18 27.65 1.47
CA GLY A 82 7.52 27.40 2.01
C GLY A 82 7.67 26.03 2.67
N CYS A 83 7.04 25.00 2.11
CA CYS A 83 7.31 23.62 2.47
C CYS A 83 8.72 23.19 2.09
N ASP A 84 9.38 22.40 2.93
CA ASP A 84 10.68 21.77 2.66
C ASP A 84 10.52 20.44 1.91
N ILE A 85 9.38 19.75 2.17
CA ILE A 85 9.01 18.48 1.54
C ILE A 85 7.56 18.58 1.06
N ILE A 86 7.26 18.05 -0.13
CA ILE A 86 5.89 17.91 -0.64
C ILE A 86 5.64 16.46 -1.04
N ILE A 87 4.72 15.80 -0.36
CA ILE A 87 4.33 14.40 -0.58
C ILE A 87 3.07 14.36 -1.44
N ASN A 88 3.10 13.58 -2.51
CA ASN A 88 1.99 13.37 -3.43
C ASN A 88 1.48 11.93 -3.29
N ASN A 89 0.30 11.73 -2.70
CA ASN A 89 -0.17 10.42 -2.26
C ASN A 89 -1.05 9.68 -3.26
N SER A 90 -0.92 9.95 -4.56
CA SER A 90 -1.68 9.19 -5.56
C SER A 90 -0.87 8.91 -6.82
N TYR A 91 -1.19 7.78 -7.46
CA TYR A 91 -0.51 7.28 -8.67
C TYR A 91 -0.48 8.33 -9.81
N GLY A 92 -1.60 8.98 -10.07
CA GLY A 92 -1.73 9.96 -11.14
C GLY A 92 -1.23 11.36 -10.82
N PHE A 93 -0.71 11.62 -9.61
CA PHE A 93 -0.16 12.92 -9.24
C PHE A 93 1.25 13.15 -9.79
N GLU A 94 2.03 12.11 -9.98
CA GLU A 94 3.45 12.20 -10.35
C GLU A 94 3.70 13.06 -11.61
N PRO A 95 2.98 12.94 -12.74
CA PRO A 95 3.23 13.77 -13.92
C PRO A 95 3.04 15.27 -13.67
N PHE A 96 2.18 15.64 -12.74
CA PHE A 96 1.96 17.04 -12.35
C PHE A 96 3.02 17.54 -11.37
N MET A 97 3.41 16.71 -10.40
CA MET A 97 4.51 16.98 -9.48
C MET A 97 5.83 17.22 -10.23
N LEU A 98 6.16 16.37 -11.22
CA LEU A 98 7.39 16.47 -12.02
C LEU A 98 7.45 17.72 -12.89
N LYS A 99 6.33 18.39 -13.20
CA LYS A 99 6.32 19.69 -13.86
C LYS A 99 6.72 20.83 -12.93
N VAL A 100 6.42 20.70 -11.64
CA VAL A 100 6.65 21.73 -10.61
C VAL A 100 8.05 21.62 -10.02
N ALA A 101 8.54 20.41 -9.78
CA ALA A 101 9.80 20.16 -9.08
C ALA A 101 11.02 20.93 -9.64
N PRO A 102 11.21 21.10 -10.98
CA PRO A 102 12.35 21.82 -11.53
C PRO A 102 12.39 23.32 -11.16
N ASP A 103 11.24 23.93 -10.85
CA ASP A 103 11.14 25.35 -10.51
C ASP A 103 11.45 25.61 -9.02
N TYR A 104 11.50 24.56 -8.19
CA TYR A 104 11.76 24.61 -6.73
C TYR A 104 12.85 23.61 -6.31
N PRO A 105 14.09 23.79 -6.77
CA PRO A 105 15.17 22.81 -6.55
C PRO A 105 15.60 22.64 -5.10
N GLU A 106 15.13 23.51 -4.19
CA GLU A 106 15.37 23.42 -2.74
C GLU A 106 14.31 22.61 -1.97
N ILE A 107 13.24 22.21 -2.66
CA ILE A 107 12.13 21.44 -2.07
C ILE A 107 12.22 20.01 -2.55
N GLU A 108 12.05 19.05 -1.64
CA GLU A 108 11.99 17.62 -1.96
C GLU A 108 10.55 17.22 -2.32
N PHE A 109 10.36 16.66 -3.51
CA PHE A 109 9.06 16.20 -4.01
C PHE A 109 9.02 14.68 -4.00
N ILE A 110 7.99 14.11 -3.38
CA ILE A 110 7.87 12.67 -3.17
C ILE A 110 6.58 12.15 -3.81
N SER A 111 6.72 11.17 -4.70
CA SER A 111 5.61 10.39 -5.27
C SER A 111 5.35 9.15 -4.43
N CYS A 112 4.10 8.89 -4.09
CA CYS A 112 3.67 7.69 -3.38
C CYS A 112 2.41 7.11 -4.06
N THR A 113 2.53 6.38 -5.15
CA THR A 113 3.74 5.93 -5.86
C THR A 113 3.52 5.96 -7.36
N ASN A 114 4.58 6.19 -8.12
CA ASN A 114 4.64 5.86 -9.55
C ASN A 114 6.13 5.63 -9.92
N GLN A 115 6.48 5.46 -11.20
CA GLN A 115 7.79 4.97 -11.60
C GLN A 115 8.78 6.08 -12.01
N ALA A 116 8.28 7.22 -12.52
CA ALA A 116 9.14 8.19 -13.18
C ALA A 116 10.06 8.93 -12.20
N SER A 117 9.57 9.34 -11.04
CA SER A 117 10.35 10.03 -10.01
C SER A 117 11.44 9.16 -9.35
N ALA A 118 11.35 7.84 -9.52
CA ALA A 118 12.38 6.91 -9.06
C ALA A 118 13.62 6.86 -9.96
N VAL A 119 13.53 7.36 -11.20
CA VAL A 119 14.54 7.18 -12.25
C VAL A 119 14.79 8.43 -13.09
N ASP A 120 14.20 9.56 -12.77
CA ASP A 120 14.45 10.82 -13.48
C ASP A 120 15.83 11.43 -13.13
N ASP A 121 16.20 12.48 -13.83
CA ASP A 121 17.48 13.17 -13.66
C ASP A 121 17.39 14.37 -12.68
N LEU A 122 16.30 14.48 -11.90
CA LEU A 122 16.12 15.56 -10.93
C LEU A 122 16.63 15.13 -9.54
N ASP A 123 17.44 15.97 -8.93
CA ASP A 123 18.03 15.68 -7.62
C ASP A 123 17.04 15.81 -6.44
N ASN A 124 15.87 16.41 -6.69
CA ASN A 124 14.85 16.74 -5.68
C ASN A 124 13.53 16.00 -5.89
N THR A 125 13.54 14.91 -6.62
CA THR A 125 12.37 14.04 -6.81
C THR A 125 12.64 12.64 -6.31
N HIS A 126 11.65 12.09 -5.63
CA HIS A 126 11.72 10.78 -4.99
C HIS A 126 10.46 9.98 -5.23
N ASN A 127 10.58 8.67 -5.16
CA ASN A 127 9.46 7.75 -5.07
C ASN A 127 9.56 6.90 -3.81
N ALA A 128 8.44 6.58 -3.20
CA ALA A 128 8.38 5.66 -2.07
C ALA A 128 7.14 4.78 -2.16
N PHE A 129 7.33 3.49 -1.91
CA PHE A 129 6.22 2.57 -1.71
C PHE A 129 6.64 1.38 -0.83
N ALA A 130 5.75 0.92 0.02
CA ALA A 130 5.98 -0.27 0.81
C ALA A 130 5.70 -1.54 -0.01
N ASN A 131 6.34 -2.65 0.35
CA ASN A 131 6.11 -3.98 -0.23
C ASN A 131 4.75 -4.53 0.18
N ILE A 132 3.67 -3.80 -0.13
CA ILE A 132 2.30 -4.15 0.29
C ILE A 132 1.85 -5.53 -0.21
N TYR A 133 2.44 -6.03 -1.28
CA TYR A 133 2.19 -7.39 -1.77
C TYR A 133 2.46 -8.46 -0.71
N GLU A 134 3.39 -8.24 0.22
CA GLU A 134 3.63 -9.14 1.36
C GLU A 134 2.39 -9.19 2.28
N GLY A 135 1.83 -8.03 2.63
CA GLY A 135 0.60 -7.96 3.42
C GLY A 135 -0.62 -8.51 2.69
N ARG A 136 -0.70 -8.31 1.36
CA ARG A 136 -1.71 -8.93 0.51
C ARG A 136 -1.63 -10.45 0.55
N TYR A 137 -0.42 -11.00 0.44
CA TYR A 137 -0.18 -12.43 0.56
C TYR A 137 -0.66 -12.97 1.91
N LEU A 138 -0.28 -12.31 3.00
CA LEU A 138 -0.70 -12.71 4.35
C LEU A 138 -2.23 -12.65 4.55
N ALA A 139 -2.87 -11.58 4.09
CA ALA A 139 -4.34 -11.49 4.12
C ALA A 139 -4.98 -12.58 3.26
N GLY A 140 -4.36 -12.93 2.14
CA GLY A 140 -4.74 -14.07 1.30
C GLY A 140 -4.65 -15.40 2.02
N VAL A 141 -3.61 -15.63 2.83
CA VAL A 141 -3.50 -16.83 3.69
C VAL A 141 -4.70 -16.92 4.64
N ALA A 142 -5.07 -15.85 5.32
CA ALA A 142 -6.24 -15.84 6.20
C ALA A 142 -7.55 -16.14 5.45
N GLY A 143 -7.73 -15.55 4.27
CA GLY A 143 -8.88 -15.83 3.39
C GLY A 143 -8.89 -17.27 2.90
N GLY A 144 -7.75 -17.80 2.47
CA GLY A 144 -7.59 -19.19 2.02
C GLY A 144 -7.88 -20.22 3.12
N MET A 145 -7.43 -19.95 4.35
CA MET A 145 -7.76 -20.78 5.52
C MET A 145 -9.28 -20.87 5.73
N LYS A 146 -9.99 -19.75 5.56
CA LYS A 146 -11.46 -19.73 5.66
C LYS A 146 -12.11 -20.55 4.55
N LEU A 147 -11.66 -20.42 3.33
CA LEU A 147 -12.17 -21.21 2.21
C LEU A 147 -11.90 -22.69 2.39
N GLN A 148 -10.72 -23.07 2.84
CA GLN A 148 -10.38 -24.47 3.12
C GLN A 148 -11.25 -25.04 4.25
N GLN A 149 -11.49 -24.28 5.31
CA GLN A 149 -12.45 -24.68 6.36
C GLN A 149 -13.83 -24.97 5.78
N MET A 150 -14.35 -24.09 4.91
CA MET A 150 -15.67 -24.26 4.30
C MET A 150 -15.75 -25.53 3.43
N ILE A 151 -14.66 -25.88 2.73
CA ILE A 151 -14.55 -27.14 1.99
C ILE A 151 -14.56 -28.34 2.94
N ASP A 152 -13.74 -28.32 3.97
CA ASP A 152 -13.59 -29.41 4.93
C ASP A 152 -14.89 -29.70 5.71
N GLU A 153 -15.68 -28.65 5.98
CA GLU A 153 -17.00 -28.73 6.59
C GLU A 153 -18.12 -29.11 5.60
N GLY A 154 -17.83 -29.14 4.29
CA GLY A 154 -18.78 -29.44 3.25
C GLY A 154 -19.82 -28.34 2.99
N THR A 155 -19.54 -27.10 3.43
CA THR A 155 -20.40 -25.94 3.15
C THR A 155 -20.25 -25.47 1.70
N ILE A 156 -19.07 -25.67 1.10
CA ILE A 156 -18.78 -25.48 -0.32
C ILE A 156 -17.99 -26.67 -0.84
N THR A 157 -18.01 -26.85 -2.16
CA THR A 157 -17.08 -27.78 -2.85
C THR A 157 -15.75 -27.09 -3.15
N ALA A 158 -14.76 -27.88 -3.58
CA ALA A 158 -13.46 -27.34 -3.99
C ALA A 158 -13.57 -26.37 -5.17
N GLU A 159 -14.50 -26.64 -6.10
CA GLU A 159 -14.77 -25.79 -7.28
C GLU A 159 -15.50 -24.49 -6.92
N GLU A 160 -16.19 -24.46 -5.79
CA GLU A 160 -16.89 -23.28 -5.26
C GLU A 160 -16.00 -22.39 -4.39
N ALA A 161 -14.73 -22.74 -4.18
CA ALA A 161 -13.75 -21.90 -3.52
C ALA A 161 -13.30 -20.74 -4.43
N VAL A 162 -14.17 -19.76 -4.63
CA VAL A 162 -13.96 -18.63 -5.53
C VAL A 162 -13.90 -17.33 -4.76
N ILE A 163 -12.81 -16.59 -4.94
CA ILE A 163 -12.63 -15.23 -4.42
C ILE A 163 -13.14 -14.22 -5.46
N GLY A 164 -13.84 -13.19 -5.00
CA GLY A 164 -14.13 -11.98 -5.78
C GLY A 164 -13.19 -10.86 -5.38
N TYR A 165 -12.63 -10.13 -6.34
CA TYR A 165 -11.77 -9.00 -6.07
C TYR A 165 -12.30 -7.72 -6.73
N VAL A 166 -12.65 -6.71 -5.92
CA VAL A 166 -13.04 -5.39 -6.38
C VAL A 166 -11.77 -4.58 -6.58
N ALA A 167 -11.38 -4.39 -7.83
CA ALA A 167 -10.13 -3.75 -8.23
C ALA A 167 -10.36 -2.32 -8.73
N ALA A 168 -9.43 -1.42 -8.43
CA ALA A 168 -9.51 -0.03 -8.88
C ALA A 168 -9.20 0.09 -10.39
N PHE A 169 -7.97 -0.16 -10.79
CA PHE A 169 -7.49 -0.03 -12.18
C PHE A 169 -6.61 -1.22 -12.58
N PRO A 170 -6.41 -1.50 -13.89
CA PRO A 170 -5.49 -2.54 -14.36
C PRO A 170 -4.02 -2.08 -14.33
N PHE A 171 -3.61 -1.31 -13.32
CA PHE A 171 -2.22 -0.90 -13.10
C PHE A 171 -1.45 -1.97 -12.34
N ALA A 172 -0.13 -2.02 -12.51
CA ALA A 172 0.73 -3.00 -11.85
C ALA A 172 0.55 -3.01 -10.33
N GLU A 173 0.39 -1.86 -9.69
CA GLU A 173 0.15 -1.74 -8.25
C GLU A 173 -1.09 -2.53 -7.79
N VAL A 174 -2.17 -2.50 -8.58
CA VAL A 174 -3.40 -3.25 -8.29
C VAL A 174 -3.26 -4.73 -8.65
N VAL A 175 -2.65 -5.02 -9.82
CA VAL A 175 -2.43 -6.40 -10.31
C VAL A 175 -1.51 -7.18 -9.38
N SER A 176 -0.39 -6.58 -8.96
CA SER A 176 0.51 -7.12 -7.95
C SER A 176 -0.24 -7.45 -6.65
N GLY A 177 -1.09 -6.52 -6.19
CA GLY A 177 -1.86 -6.68 -4.97
C GLY A 177 -2.82 -7.88 -5.01
N TYR A 178 -3.67 -7.98 -6.02
CA TYR A 178 -4.62 -9.10 -6.08
C TYR A 178 -3.96 -10.44 -6.39
N THR A 179 -2.87 -10.42 -7.18
CA THR A 179 -2.13 -11.65 -7.46
C THR A 179 -1.43 -12.18 -6.20
N ALA A 180 -0.82 -11.29 -5.41
CA ALA A 180 -0.23 -11.68 -4.12
C ALA A 180 -1.28 -12.24 -3.15
N PHE A 181 -2.45 -11.62 -3.07
CA PHE A 181 -3.57 -12.12 -2.28
C PHE A 181 -4.00 -13.53 -2.74
N TYR A 182 -4.14 -13.72 -4.05
CA TYR A 182 -4.45 -15.03 -4.63
C TYR A 182 -3.39 -16.09 -4.29
N GLN A 183 -2.11 -15.75 -4.44
CA GLN A 183 -1.01 -16.67 -4.11
C GLN A 183 -1.01 -17.05 -2.63
N GLY A 184 -1.31 -16.11 -1.73
CA GLY A 184 -1.47 -16.38 -0.31
C GLY A 184 -2.63 -17.35 -0.04
N ALA A 185 -3.79 -17.11 -0.64
CA ALA A 185 -4.95 -18.00 -0.51
C ALA A 185 -4.66 -19.40 -1.08
N LYS A 186 -4.00 -19.47 -2.24
CA LYS A 186 -3.65 -20.72 -2.91
C LYS A 186 -2.67 -21.57 -2.12
N SER A 187 -1.79 -20.95 -1.32
CA SER A 187 -0.80 -21.66 -0.51
C SER A 187 -1.45 -22.57 0.54
N VAL A 188 -2.66 -22.27 0.98
CA VAL A 188 -3.43 -23.01 2.00
C VAL A 188 -4.74 -23.59 1.49
N CYS A 189 -5.27 -23.11 0.36
CA CYS A 189 -6.45 -23.64 -0.33
C CYS A 189 -6.12 -23.85 -1.82
N PRO A 190 -5.50 -25.00 -2.18
CA PRO A 190 -4.96 -25.22 -3.55
C PRO A 190 -5.99 -25.15 -4.68
N SER A 191 -7.27 -25.39 -4.40
CA SER A 191 -8.36 -25.35 -5.38
C SER A 191 -8.89 -23.95 -5.67
N VAL A 192 -8.49 -22.93 -4.87
CA VAL A 192 -9.00 -21.56 -4.99
C VAL A 192 -8.81 -20.99 -6.39
N THR A 193 -9.82 -20.28 -6.85
CA THR A 193 -9.77 -19.42 -8.05
C THR A 193 -10.22 -18.02 -7.67
N MET A 194 -9.95 -17.03 -8.55
CA MET A 194 -10.33 -15.66 -8.29
C MET A 194 -10.91 -14.98 -9.52
N LYS A 195 -11.98 -14.20 -9.30
CA LYS A 195 -12.61 -13.32 -10.26
C LYS A 195 -12.31 -11.87 -9.92
N VAL A 196 -11.80 -11.11 -10.86
CA VAL A 196 -11.42 -9.69 -10.67
C VAL A 196 -12.34 -8.79 -11.47
N LYS A 197 -12.87 -7.74 -10.84
CA LYS A 197 -13.74 -6.75 -11.46
C LYS A 197 -13.20 -5.36 -11.22
N TYR A 198 -12.86 -4.64 -12.31
CA TYR A 198 -12.39 -3.26 -12.24
C TYR A 198 -13.54 -2.28 -12.19
N VAL A 199 -13.45 -1.29 -11.29
CA VAL A 199 -14.40 -0.17 -11.18
C VAL A 199 -13.87 1.11 -11.82
N ASN A 200 -12.59 1.12 -12.25
CA ASN A 200 -11.91 2.27 -12.85
C ASN A 200 -11.97 3.55 -12.01
N SER A 201 -11.85 3.37 -10.70
CA SER A 201 -11.78 4.44 -9.70
C SER A 201 -11.02 3.95 -8.47
N TRP A 202 -10.33 4.85 -7.78
CA TRP A 202 -9.75 4.57 -6.47
C TRP A 202 -10.82 4.52 -5.38
N SER A 203 -11.90 5.31 -5.52
CA SER A 203 -13.01 5.32 -4.57
C SER A 203 -14.32 5.72 -5.29
N ASP A 204 -15.21 4.76 -5.48
CA ASP A 204 -16.55 4.93 -6.03
C ASP A 204 -17.51 3.96 -5.35
N ALA A 205 -18.06 4.36 -4.21
CA ALA A 205 -18.88 3.50 -3.38
C ALA A 205 -20.04 2.84 -4.11
N PRO A 206 -20.84 3.53 -4.99
CA PRO A 206 -21.89 2.88 -5.77
C PRO A 206 -21.38 1.79 -6.72
N GLN A 207 -20.29 2.03 -7.45
CA GLN A 207 -19.73 1.04 -8.37
C GLN A 207 -19.09 -0.13 -7.64
N GLU A 208 -18.42 0.13 -6.52
CA GLU A 208 -17.82 -0.91 -5.67
C GLU A 208 -18.88 -1.81 -5.03
N ALA A 209 -19.99 -1.23 -4.54
CA ALA A 209 -21.13 -2.01 -4.06
C ALA A 209 -21.72 -2.90 -5.16
N ALA A 210 -21.92 -2.35 -6.35
CA ALA A 210 -22.42 -3.11 -7.50
C ALA A 210 -21.43 -4.23 -7.91
N ALA A 211 -20.12 -3.96 -7.90
CA ALA A 211 -19.10 -4.94 -8.23
C ALA A 211 -19.05 -6.07 -7.19
N ALA A 212 -19.04 -5.75 -5.90
CA ALA A 212 -19.03 -6.74 -4.82
C ALA A 212 -20.28 -7.62 -4.85
N SER A 213 -21.47 -7.02 -5.02
CA SER A 213 -22.73 -7.75 -5.12
C SER A 213 -22.74 -8.69 -6.34
N ALA A 214 -22.29 -8.19 -7.51
CA ALA A 214 -22.23 -9.03 -8.72
C ALA A 214 -21.26 -10.20 -8.57
N LEU A 215 -20.09 -10.00 -7.93
CA LEU A 215 -19.15 -11.07 -7.64
C LEU A 215 -19.75 -12.13 -6.71
N ALA A 216 -20.48 -11.71 -5.66
CA ALA A 216 -21.19 -12.63 -4.77
C ALA A 216 -22.28 -13.40 -5.52
N ASP A 217 -23.08 -12.75 -6.38
CA ASP A 217 -24.11 -13.38 -7.23
C ASP A 217 -23.50 -14.38 -8.24
N GLU A 218 -22.27 -14.17 -8.65
CA GLU A 218 -21.51 -15.10 -9.48
C GLU A 218 -20.85 -16.25 -8.72
N GLY A 219 -21.16 -16.40 -7.43
CA GLY A 219 -20.72 -17.51 -6.58
C GLY A 219 -19.39 -17.26 -5.84
N CYS A 220 -18.88 -16.03 -5.81
CA CYS A 220 -17.74 -15.72 -4.97
C CYS A 220 -18.16 -15.78 -3.48
N VAL A 221 -17.42 -16.52 -2.67
CA VAL A 221 -17.72 -16.74 -1.26
C VAL A 221 -16.83 -15.93 -0.30
N LEU A 222 -15.85 -15.22 -0.86
CA LEU A 222 -15.01 -14.25 -0.17
C LEU A 222 -14.75 -13.09 -1.12
N ILE A 223 -14.86 -11.85 -0.63
CA ILE A 223 -14.55 -10.62 -1.37
C ILE A 223 -13.29 -9.99 -0.80
N SER A 224 -12.41 -9.51 -1.66
CA SER A 224 -11.33 -8.59 -1.28
C SER A 224 -11.35 -7.36 -2.17
N GLN A 225 -10.51 -6.37 -1.87
CA GLN A 225 -10.61 -5.06 -2.50
C GLN A 225 -9.26 -4.37 -2.69
N HIS A 226 -9.25 -3.47 -3.67
CA HIS A 226 -8.24 -2.44 -3.85
C HIS A 226 -8.94 -1.09 -4.08
N SER A 227 -9.72 -0.67 -3.10
CA SER A 227 -10.50 0.56 -3.08
C SER A 227 -10.31 1.27 -1.74
N ASP A 228 -10.46 2.59 -1.75
CA ASP A 228 -10.15 3.47 -0.63
C ASP A 228 -11.40 3.83 0.17
N ASN A 229 -12.19 2.81 0.50
CA ASN A 229 -13.36 2.94 1.38
C ASN A 229 -13.81 1.57 1.92
N THR A 230 -14.84 1.56 2.76
CA THR A 230 -15.36 0.37 3.44
C THR A 230 -16.49 -0.35 2.69
N THR A 231 -16.89 0.15 1.52
CA THR A 231 -18.07 -0.35 0.80
C THR A 231 -17.99 -1.82 0.39
N PRO A 232 -16.87 -2.35 -0.12
CA PRO A 232 -16.81 -3.78 -0.43
C PRO A 232 -16.97 -4.68 0.80
N ALA A 233 -16.52 -4.24 1.98
CA ALA A 233 -16.69 -4.99 3.23
C ALA A 233 -18.15 -5.07 3.64
N THR A 234 -18.88 -3.94 3.66
CA THR A 234 -20.30 -3.91 3.99
C THR A 234 -21.15 -4.68 2.96
N SER A 235 -20.80 -4.57 1.68
CA SER A 235 -21.49 -5.32 0.60
C SER A 235 -21.27 -6.85 0.72
N ALA A 236 -20.06 -7.28 1.11
CA ALA A 236 -19.79 -8.69 1.38
C ALA A 236 -20.62 -9.21 2.54
N GLN A 237 -20.72 -8.44 3.63
CA GLN A 237 -21.55 -8.81 4.79
C GLN A 237 -23.04 -8.89 4.41
N ASP A 238 -23.56 -7.91 3.66
CA ASP A 238 -24.95 -7.91 3.19
C ASP A 238 -25.26 -9.11 2.28
N ALA A 239 -24.28 -9.56 1.50
CA ALA A 239 -24.38 -10.74 0.65
C ALA A 239 -24.16 -12.05 1.42
N GLY A 240 -23.76 -12.00 2.69
CA GLY A 240 -23.49 -13.19 3.51
C GLY A 240 -22.22 -13.94 3.13
N VAL A 241 -21.23 -13.26 2.54
CA VAL A 241 -19.91 -13.80 2.18
C VAL A 241 -18.80 -13.17 3.04
N PHE A 242 -17.63 -13.82 3.09
CA PHE A 242 -16.50 -13.30 3.86
C PHE A 242 -15.76 -12.17 3.15
N HIS A 243 -14.90 -11.49 3.90
CA HIS A 243 -14.14 -10.34 3.39
C HIS A 243 -12.73 -10.31 3.97
N CYS A 244 -11.76 -9.88 3.14
CA CYS A 244 -10.45 -9.43 3.58
C CYS A 244 -10.21 -8.01 3.02
N GLY A 245 -9.84 -7.08 3.90
CA GLY A 245 -9.78 -5.66 3.59
C GLY A 245 -8.40 -5.12 3.24
N TYR A 246 -8.37 -3.82 3.06
CA TYR A 246 -7.18 -3.05 2.70
C TYR A 246 -7.14 -1.71 3.43
N ASN A 247 -5.97 -1.35 3.91
CA ASN A 247 -5.61 -0.09 4.57
C ASN A 247 -6.27 0.21 5.93
N ASN A 248 -7.42 -0.34 6.23
CA ASN A 248 -8.10 -0.12 7.50
C ASN A 248 -8.67 -1.42 8.06
N ASP A 249 -8.85 -1.46 9.38
CA ASP A 249 -9.64 -2.51 10.02
C ASP A 249 -11.12 -2.32 9.66
N MET A 250 -11.68 -3.30 8.97
CA MET A 250 -13.07 -3.27 8.50
C MET A 250 -14.03 -4.06 9.39
N THR A 251 -13.55 -4.60 10.50
CA THR A 251 -14.39 -5.35 11.47
C THR A 251 -15.43 -4.45 12.14
N GLY A 252 -15.15 -3.14 12.25
CA GLY A 252 -16.08 -2.15 12.79
C GLY A 252 -17.34 -1.93 11.93
N VAL A 253 -17.24 -2.15 10.61
CA VAL A 253 -18.36 -1.97 9.65
C VAL A 253 -18.91 -3.30 9.14
N ALA A 254 -18.12 -4.36 9.16
CA ALA A 254 -18.48 -5.70 8.68
C ALA A 254 -17.99 -6.80 9.64
N PRO A 255 -18.47 -6.82 10.89
CA PRO A 255 -17.97 -7.75 11.92
C PRO A 255 -18.24 -9.23 11.62
N GLU A 256 -19.24 -9.52 10.81
CA GLU A 256 -19.61 -10.90 10.44
C GLU A 256 -18.96 -11.37 9.13
N ALA A 257 -18.30 -10.46 8.40
CA ALA A 257 -17.67 -10.77 7.12
C ALA A 257 -16.15 -10.56 7.13
N SER A 258 -15.66 -9.46 7.71
CA SER A 258 -14.26 -9.07 7.60
C SER A 258 -13.37 -9.88 8.53
N LEU A 259 -12.40 -10.60 7.93
CA LEU A 259 -11.45 -11.47 8.63
C LEU A 259 -10.24 -10.69 9.13
N ILE A 260 -9.63 -9.93 8.24
CA ILE A 260 -8.38 -9.19 8.44
C ILE A 260 -8.19 -8.20 7.30
N SER A 261 -7.38 -7.16 7.52
CA SER A 261 -6.89 -6.27 6.46
C SER A 261 -5.37 -6.17 6.50
N CYS A 262 -4.75 -6.00 5.32
CA CYS A 262 -3.37 -5.53 5.25
C CYS A 262 -3.36 -4.02 5.05
N ARG A 263 -2.31 -3.35 5.53
CA ARG A 263 -2.16 -1.90 5.41
C ARG A 263 -0.71 -1.48 5.22
N VAL A 264 -0.52 -0.35 4.54
CA VAL A 264 0.76 0.35 4.52
C VAL A 264 0.88 1.17 5.80
N ASP A 265 2.05 1.13 6.43
CA ASP A 265 2.42 2.07 7.48
C ASP A 265 3.51 3.01 6.96
N TRP A 266 3.15 4.27 6.76
CA TRP A 266 4.04 5.29 6.22
C TRP A 266 4.99 5.89 7.26
N THR A 267 4.80 5.57 8.55
CA THR A 267 5.62 6.11 9.65
C THR A 267 7.12 5.91 9.44
N PRO A 268 7.63 4.72 9.07
CA PRO A 268 9.07 4.53 8.86
C PRO A 268 9.63 5.45 7.78
N TYR A 269 8.90 5.61 6.66
CA TYR A 269 9.33 6.47 5.58
C TYR A 269 9.30 7.95 5.96
N PHE A 270 8.25 8.42 6.62
CA PHE A 270 8.16 9.81 7.06
C PHE A 270 9.27 10.17 8.03
N VAL A 271 9.55 9.30 9.00
CA VAL A 271 10.67 9.51 9.93
C VAL A 271 11.99 9.56 9.17
N TYR A 272 12.23 8.66 8.22
CA TYR A 272 13.44 8.61 7.41
C TYR A 272 13.65 9.89 6.59
N ALA A 273 12.68 10.25 5.73
CA ALA A 273 12.80 11.38 4.82
C ALA A 273 12.85 12.73 5.57
N ILE A 274 11.98 12.93 6.56
CA ILE A 274 11.93 14.18 7.32
C ILE A 274 13.19 14.35 8.18
N SER A 275 13.73 13.28 8.77
CA SER A 275 14.99 13.34 9.52
C SER A 275 16.17 13.73 8.61
N ALA A 276 16.23 13.18 7.40
CA ALA A 276 17.26 13.52 6.43
C ALA A 276 17.23 15.01 6.09
N VAL A 277 16.06 15.55 5.73
CA VAL A 277 15.88 16.98 5.42
C VAL A 277 16.22 17.85 6.64
N ALA A 278 15.76 17.50 7.83
CA ALA A 278 16.09 18.22 9.08
C ALA A 278 17.59 18.28 9.33
N ASN A 279 18.33 17.28 8.90
CA ASN A 279 19.78 17.19 9.09
C ASN A 279 20.59 17.79 7.92
N GLY A 280 19.91 18.18 6.81
CA GLY A 280 20.58 18.61 5.59
C GLY A 280 21.30 17.45 4.87
N GLU A 281 20.76 16.25 5.01
CA GLU A 281 21.27 15.03 4.41
C GLU A 281 20.42 14.66 3.18
N SER A 282 21.04 14.07 2.17
CA SER A 282 20.31 13.45 1.05
C SER A 282 19.69 12.12 1.50
N PHE A 283 18.63 11.72 0.84
CA PHE A 283 17.99 10.42 1.04
C PHE A 283 17.71 9.74 -0.31
N ASP A 284 17.33 8.47 -0.28
CA ASP A 284 17.21 7.65 -1.47
C ASP A 284 16.18 8.23 -2.45
N GLN A 285 16.50 8.22 -3.75
CA GLN A 285 15.57 8.64 -4.80
C GLN A 285 14.41 7.65 -4.92
N ASP A 286 14.65 6.35 -4.70
CA ASP A 286 13.63 5.32 -4.65
C ASP A 286 13.75 4.51 -3.36
N TRP A 287 12.65 4.39 -2.60
CA TRP A 287 12.64 3.75 -1.30
C TRP A 287 11.54 2.71 -1.18
N THR A 288 11.88 1.57 -0.59
CA THR A 288 10.90 0.55 -0.19
C THR A 288 11.29 -0.09 1.14
N ALA A 289 10.27 -0.60 1.83
CA ALA A 289 10.42 -1.44 3.01
C ALA A 289 9.22 -2.39 3.11
N GLY A 290 9.42 -3.52 3.77
CA GLY A 290 8.45 -4.60 3.82
C GLY A 290 7.77 -4.79 5.17
N TYR A 291 7.19 -5.98 5.32
CA TYR A 291 6.54 -6.42 6.55
C TYR A 291 7.55 -6.52 7.71
N ALA A 292 8.72 -7.07 7.47
CA ALA A 292 9.78 -7.20 8.48
C ALA A 292 10.28 -5.83 9.00
N ASP A 293 10.17 -4.78 8.18
CA ASP A 293 10.62 -3.43 8.50
C ASP A 293 9.52 -2.56 9.14
N GLY A 294 8.31 -3.10 9.29
CA GLY A 294 7.17 -2.40 9.88
C GLY A 294 6.45 -1.44 8.95
N SER A 295 6.79 -1.41 7.65
CA SER A 295 6.11 -0.57 6.65
C SER A 295 4.88 -1.24 6.03
N VAL A 296 4.74 -2.54 6.23
CA VAL A 296 3.53 -3.32 5.93
C VAL A 296 3.06 -3.97 7.22
N LYS A 297 1.78 -3.87 7.51
CA LYS A 297 1.16 -4.44 8.72
C LYS A 297 -0.15 -5.14 8.40
N LEU A 298 -0.54 -6.06 9.27
CA LEU A 298 -1.89 -6.60 9.33
C LEU A 298 -2.69 -5.87 10.42
N THR A 299 -4.00 -5.79 10.25
CA THR A 299 -4.92 -5.46 11.33
C THR A 299 -5.12 -6.68 12.23
N GLU A 300 -5.80 -6.52 13.34
CA GLU A 300 -6.14 -7.64 14.22
C GLU A 300 -7.02 -8.67 13.48
N LEU A 301 -6.71 -9.95 13.66
CA LEU A 301 -7.52 -11.05 13.10
C LEU A 301 -8.88 -11.12 13.81
N ASN A 302 -9.96 -11.14 13.05
CA ASN A 302 -11.30 -11.37 13.60
C ASN A 302 -11.46 -12.85 13.98
N THR A 303 -11.01 -13.20 15.16
CA THR A 303 -11.03 -14.58 15.66
C THR A 303 -12.44 -15.15 15.86
N ALA A 304 -13.48 -14.30 15.89
CA ALA A 304 -14.87 -14.73 15.99
C ALA A 304 -15.35 -15.49 14.75
N ILE A 305 -14.79 -15.19 13.58
CA ILE A 305 -15.18 -15.79 12.29
C ILE A 305 -14.03 -16.43 11.52
N ALA A 306 -12.78 -16.21 11.93
CA ALA A 306 -11.62 -16.83 11.31
C ALA A 306 -11.66 -18.37 11.44
N ALA A 307 -11.04 -19.05 10.49
CA ALA A 307 -10.87 -20.51 10.57
C ALA A 307 -9.91 -20.87 11.71
N PRO A 308 -10.15 -21.99 12.41
CA PRO A 308 -9.17 -22.51 13.38
C PRO A 308 -7.79 -22.70 12.72
N GLY A 309 -6.71 -22.33 13.43
CA GLY A 309 -5.34 -22.44 12.91
C GLY A 309 -4.90 -21.30 12.01
N THR A 310 -5.72 -20.24 11.83
CA THR A 310 -5.34 -19.08 11.00
C THR A 310 -4.17 -18.32 11.60
N GLU A 311 -4.11 -18.15 12.92
CA GLU A 311 -3.00 -17.46 13.59
C GLU A 311 -1.68 -18.17 13.32
N GLU A 312 -1.63 -19.49 13.50
CA GLU A 312 -0.44 -20.31 13.23
C GLU A 312 -0.05 -20.30 11.73
N ALA A 313 -1.05 -20.27 10.85
CA ALA A 313 -0.79 -20.17 9.41
C ALA A 313 -0.19 -18.80 9.03
N LEU A 314 -0.64 -17.72 9.66
CA LEU A 314 -0.09 -16.39 9.48
C LEU A 314 1.34 -16.31 10.03
N GLU A 315 1.60 -16.78 11.26
CA GLU A 315 2.95 -16.83 11.85
C GLU A 315 3.94 -17.59 10.95
N LYS A 316 3.49 -18.72 10.38
CA LYS A 316 4.30 -19.48 9.43
C LYS A 316 4.57 -18.69 8.16
N ALA A 317 3.57 -18.05 7.58
CA ALA A 317 3.71 -17.28 6.35
C ALA A 317 4.62 -16.05 6.55
N GLU A 318 4.52 -15.38 7.70
CA GLU A 318 5.43 -14.31 8.12
C GLU A 318 6.88 -14.79 8.22
N ALA A 319 7.09 -15.95 8.83
CA ALA A 319 8.42 -16.57 8.92
C ALA A 319 8.95 -16.97 7.54
N ASP A 320 8.11 -17.47 6.65
CA ASP A 320 8.48 -17.83 5.28
C ASP A 320 8.90 -16.56 4.48
N LEU A 321 8.15 -15.45 4.60
CA LEU A 321 8.52 -14.15 4.00
C LEU A 321 9.86 -13.65 4.54
N ALA A 322 10.05 -13.66 5.86
CA ALA A 322 11.31 -13.28 6.49
C ALA A 322 12.46 -14.21 6.08
N GLY A 323 12.17 -15.46 5.74
CA GLY A 323 13.10 -16.47 5.21
C GLY A 323 13.42 -16.33 3.73
N GLY A 324 12.83 -15.33 3.04
CA GLY A 324 13.08 -15.07 1.62
C GLY A 324 12.08 -15.75 0.67
N LEU A 325 10.85 -16.03 1.12
CA LEU A 325 9.79 -16.50 0.23
C LEU A 325 9.53 -15.45 -0.86
N HIS A 326 9.60 -15.86 -2.11
CA HIS A 326 9.19 -15.05 -3.24
C HIS A 326 7.70 -15.27 -3.53
N VAL A 327 6.88 -14.23 -3.33
CA VAL A 327 5.40 -14.30 -3.52
C VAL A 327 5.04 -14.62 -4.98
N PHE A 328 5.82 -14.11 -5.93
CA PHE A 328 5.63 -14.36 -7.37
C PHE A 328 6.61 -15.41 -7.89
N ALA A 329 6.73 -16.55 -7.16
CA ALA A 329 7.54 -17.68 -7.59
C ALA A 329 6.82 -18.53 -8.63
N GLY A 330 7.58 -19.03 -9.63
CA GLY A 330 7.09 -19.91 -10.66
C GLY A 330 6.85 -21.36 -10.20
N PRO A 331 6.14 -22.16 -11.02
CA PRO A 331 5.74 -21.79 -12.38
C PRO A 331 4.51 -20.86 -12.40
N LEU A 332 4.62 -19.77 -13.13
CA LEU A 332 3.54 -18.81 -13.38
C LEU A 332 3.41 -18.54 -14.87
N SER A 333 2.19 -18.36 -15.35
CA SER A 333 1.88 -17.99 -16.73
C SER A 333 0.67 -17.08 -16.75
N GLY A 334 0.68 -16.04 -17.58
CA GLY A 334 -0.41 -15.10 -17.67
C GLY A 334 -0.28 -14.10 -18.81
N HIS A 335 -1.29 -13.25 -18.95
CA HIS A 335 -1.33 -12.19 -19.95
C HIS A 335 -1.22 -10.82 -19.26
N PRO A 336 -0.64 -9.79 -19.93
CA PRO A 336 -0.66 -8.45 -19.39
C PRO A 336 -2.08 -7.97 -19.09
N ALA A 337 -2.33 -7.43 -17.91
CA ALA A 337 -3.67 -7.02 -17.48
C ALA A 337 -4.29 -5.92 -18.39
N GLN A 338 -3.45 -5.04 -18.93
CA GLN A 338 -3.88 -3.97 -19.85
C GLN A 338 -3.98 -4.42 -21.32
N ASN A 339 -3.49 -5.61 -21.65
CA ASN A 339 -3.54 -6.17 -22.98
C ASN A 339 -3.77 -7.70 -22.91
N PRO A 340 -5.02 -8.15 -22.68
CA PRO A 340 -5.35 -9.56 -22.52
C PRO A 340 -5.04 -10.42 -23.77
N ASP A 341 -4.96 -9.81 -24.95
CA ASP A 341 -4.58 -10.45 -26.22
C ASP A 341 -3.07 -10.38 -26.50
N GLY A 342 -2.30 -9.84 -25.56
CA GLY A 342 -0.86 -9.70 -25.65
C GLY A 342 -0.11 -11.02 -25.56
N GLU A 343 1.21 -10.96 -25.73
CA GLU A 343 2.07 -12.13 -25.62
C GLU A 343 1.99 -12.72 -24.19
N VAL A 344 1.89 -14.04 -24.11
CA VAL A 344 1.90 -14.79 -22.85
C VAL A 344 3.25 -14.63 -22.18
N TRP A 345 3.24 -14.10 -20.97
CA TRP A 345 4.39 -14.10 -20.07
C TRP A 345 4.41 -15.39 -19.24
N SER A 346 5.60 -15.92 -18.99
CA SER A 346 5.75 -17.07 -18.08
C SER A 346 7.12 -17.13 -17.43
N ILE A 347 7.15 -17.73 -16.24
CA ILE A 347 8.38 -18.13 -15.53
C ILE A 347 8.24 -19.59 -15.10
N GLY A 348 9.37 -20.30 -15.11
CA GLY A 348 9.46 -21.73 -14.80
C GLY A 348 9.62 -22.03 -13.31
N GLU A 349 9.71 -23.31 -13.00
CA GLU A 349 9.99 -23.78 -11.64
C GLU A 349 11.37 -23.29 -11.18
N GLY A 350 11.43 -22.73 -9.95
CA GLY A 350 12.66 -22.17 -9.38
C GLY A 350 12.98 -20.75 -9.83
N GLU A 351 12.21 -20.18 -10.75
CA GLU A 351 12.27 -18.76 -11.11
C GLU A 351 11.27 -17.94 -10.30
N PHE A 352 11.47 -16.63 -10.22
CA PHE A 352 10.54 -15.71 -9.58
C PHE A 352 10.57 -14.33 -10.25
N PHE A 353 9.46 -13.61 -10.14
CA PHE A 353 9.41 -12.19 -10.50
C PHE A 353 9.85 -11.36 -9.30
N PRO A 354 10.90 -10.51 -9.43
CA PRO A 354 11.48 -9.78 -8.30
C PRO A 354 10.71 -8.48 -8.03
N GLU A 355 9.47 -8.60 -7.56
CA GLU A 355 8.63 -7.45 -7.25
C GLU A 355 9.30 -6.54 -6.21
N SER A 356 9.39 -5.23 -6.54
CA SER A 356 9.96 -4.18 -5.65
C SER A 356 11.35 -4.48 -5.09
N ASP A 357 12.16 -5.27 -5.80
CA ASP A 357 13.55 -5.56 -5.38
C ASP A 357 14.51 -4.53 -5.99
N LEU A 358 14.83 -3.49 -5.23
CA LEU A 358 15.75 -2.42 -5.66
C LEU A 358 17.20 -2.91 -5.89
N SER A 359 17.56 -4.13 -5.47
CA SER A 359 18.86 -4.73 -5.73
C SER A 359 19.01 -5.29 -7.13
N GLN A 360 17.90 -5.49 -7.85
CA GLN A 360 17.88 -5.99 -9.21
C GLN A 360 18.01 -4.86 -10.23
N GLU A 361 18.61 -5.17 -11.38
CA GLU A 361 18.65 -4.21 -12.50
C GLU A 361 17.21 -3.87 -12.95
N GLY A 362 16.87 -2.58 -12.93
CA GLY A 362 15.53 -2.08 -13.25
C GLY A 362 14.46 -2.30 -12.16
N GLY A 363 14.87 -2.75 -10.96
CA GLY A 363 13.98 -2.83 -9.81
C GLY A 363 13.54 -1.47 -9.33
N LEU A 364 12.25 -1.32 -9.00
CA LEU A 364 11.62 -0.09 -8.51
C LEU A 364 10.77 -0.41 -7.28
N SER A 365 10.60 0.58 -6.39
CA SER A 365 9.69 0.46 -5.25
C SER A 365 8.23 0.42 -5.69
N ALA A 366 7.88 1.14 -6.75
CA ALA A 366 6.57 1.02 -7.40
C ALA A 366 6.37 -0.41 -7.93
N PRO A 367 5.24 -1.06 -7.64
CA PRO A 367 4.96 -2.40 -8.13
C PRO A 367 5.04 -2.53 -9.64
N GLN A 368 5.61 -3.64 -10.12
CA GLN A 368 5.87 -3.89 -11.54
C GLN A 368 5.13 -5.14 -12.06
N PHE A 369 4.69 -6.05 -11.18
CA PHE A 369 3.95 -7.25 -11.59
C PHE A 369 2.59 -6.88 -12.19
N CYS A 370 2.38 -7.17 -13.46
CA CYS A 370 1.21 -6.70 -14.22
C CYS A 370 0.49 -7.80 -15.02
N TYR A 371 0.64 -9.06 -14.63
CA TYR A 371 0.09 -10.20 -15.38
C TYR A 371 -1.11 -10.83 -14.66
N VAL A 372 -2.18 -11.11 -15.43
CA VAL A 372 -3.32 -11.94 -14.99
C VAL A 372 -2.93 -13.39 -15.19
N ILE A 373 -2.61 -14.07 -14.09
CA ILE A 373 -2.09 -15.45 -14.12
C ILE A 373 -3.21 -16.49 -14.15
N ASP A 374 -2.85 -17.75 -14.44
CA ASP A 374 -3.80 -18.87 -14.43
C ASP A 374 -4.49 -19.00 -13.06
N GLY A 375 -5.80 -19.23 -13.09
CA GLY A 375 -6.66 -19.26 -11.90
C GLY A 375 -7.34 -17.92 -11.56
N LEU A 376 -6.91 -16.82 -12.22
CA LEU A 376 -7.58 -15.53 -12.18
C LEU A 376 -8.37 -15.30 -13.47
N SER A 377 -9.54 -14.69 -13.35
CA SER A 377 -10.35 -14.28 -14.51
C SER A 377 -10.84 -12.84 -14.33
N LEU A 378 -10.74 -12.05 -15.40
CA LEU A 378 -11.30 -10.70 -15.44
C LEU A 378 -12.77 -10.78 -15.83
N ILE A 379 -13.62 -10.14 -15.02
CA ILE A 379 -15.05 -10.04 -15.28
C ILE A 379 -15.34 -8.66 -15.86
N HIS A 380 -15.78 -8.64 -17.10
CA HIS A 380 -16.24 -7.43 -17.78
C HIS A 380 -17.74 -7.22 -17.54
N ILE A 381 -18.12 -5.96 -17.31
CA ILE A 381 -19.54 -5.57 -17.23
C ILE A 381 -20.04 -5.25 -18.64
#